data_dc6e46efb2d7caac5222cbe7be085ebe
#
_entry.id   dc6e46efb2d7caac5222cbe7be085ebe
#
_cell.length_a   1.000
_cell.length_b   1.000
_cell.length_c   1.000
_cell.angle_alpha   90.00
_cell.angle_beta   90.00
_cell.angle_gamma   90.00
#
_symmetry.space_group_name_H-M   'P 1'
#
loop_
_entity.id
_entity.type
_entity.pdbx_description
1 polymer ?
#
loop_
_entity_poly.entity_id
_entity_poly.type
_entity_poly.pdbx_seq_one_letter_code
_entity_poly.pdbx_strand_id
1 'polypeptide(L)'
;MKTEAYATQMDAARKGIITDELKAVAEKEHMTTDELLPLVASGKVVIPANKRHKCLSPEGVGSMLRTKINVNLGVSRDCKDYDIEMQKVLSAVNMGAEAIMDLSSHGNTQPFRQKLTHECPAMIGTVPVYDSVIHYQRDLDTLTAKDFIDVIRLHAEDGVDFVTLHCGITRKTIDQIHKRSEERRVGKECRSRW
;
A
#
# COMPACT_ATOMS: atom_id res chain seq x y z
N MET A 1 -17.63 -17.98 -16.57
CA MET A 1 -17.07 -17.09 -15.51
C MET A 1 -18.25 -16.61 -14.68
N LYS A 2 -18.31 -16.98 -13.38
CA LYS A 2 -19.33 -16.38 -12.48
C LYS A 2 -18.96 -14.90 -12.33
N THR A 3 -19.82 -14.01 -12.79
CA THR A 3 -19.72 -12.58 -12.50
C THR A 3 -19.72 -12.43 -10.99
N GLU A 4 -18.61 -11.94 -10.41
CA GLU A 4 -18.57 -11.69 -8.98
C GLU A 4 -19.66 -10.68 -8.61
N ALA A 5 -20.44 -11.02 -7.59
CA ALA A 5 -21.57 -10.22 -7.15
C ALA A 5 -21.16 -8.87 -6.52
N TYR A 6 -19.87 -8.59 -6.36
CA TYR A 6 -19.31 -7.40 -5.70
C TYR A 6 -17.99 -6.96 -6.34
N ALA A 7 -17.66 -5.67 -6.17
CA ALA A 7 -16.43 -5.06 -6.69
C ALA A 7 -15.31 -4.98 -5.64
N THR A 8 -15.65 -4.74 -4.37
CA THR A 8 -14.72 -4.57 -3.25
C THR A 8 -15.21 -5.29 -2.01
N GLN A 9 -14.33 -5.52 -1.02
CA GLN A 9 -14.72 -6.09 0.28
C GLN A 9 -15.80 -5.26 0.97
N MET A 10 -15.71 -3.91 0.89
CA MET A 10 -16.76 -3.03 1.41
C MET A 10 -18.09 -3.19 0.66
N ASP A 11 -18.06 -3.33 -0.67
CA ASP A 11 -19.27 -3.55 -1.46
C ASP A 11 -19.93 -4.90 -1.12
N ALA A 12 -19.11 -5.95 -0.94
CA ALA A 12 -19.58 -7.25 -0.46
C ALA A 12 -20.25 -7.14 0.92
N ALA A 13 -19.57 -6.49 1.87
CA ALA A 13 -20.08 -6.32 3.22
C ALA A 13 -21.39 -5.51 3.27
N ARG A 14 -21.53 -4.46 2.46
CA ARG A 14 -22.79 -3.69 2.31
C ARG A 14 -23.93 -4.50 1.74
N LYS A 15 -23.64 -5.52 0.95
CA LYS A 15 -24.60 -6.47 0.40
C LYS A 15 -24.88 -7.67 1.31
N GLY A 16 -24.26 -7.70 2.51
CA GLY A 16 -24.37 -8.83 3.42
C GLY A 16 -23.62 -10.08 2.98
N ILE A 17 -22.69 -9.96 2.01
CA ILE A 17 -21.90 -11.08 1.50
C ILE A 17 -20.68 -11.27 2.36
N ILE A 18 -20.56 -12.44 2.98
CA ILE A 18 -19.40 -12.87 3.77
C ILE A 18 -18.39 -13.50 2.81
N THR A 19 -17.28 -12.82 2.57
CA THR A 19 -16.20 -13.29 1.71
C THR A 19 -15.26 -14.22 2.48
N ASP A 20 -14.43 -14.99 1.77
CA ASP A 20 -13.46 -15.86 2.42
C ASP A 20 -12.35 -15.04 3.11
N GLU A 21 -12.00 -13.87 2.57
CA GLU A 21 -11.09 -12.92 3.20
C GLU A 21 -11.67 -12.38 4.53
N LEU A 22 -12.95 -12.04 4.55
CA LEU A 22 -13.63 -11.59 5.78
C LEU A 22 -13.64 -12.67 6.85
N LYS A 23 -13.89 -13.94 6.48
CA LYS A 23 -13.84 -15.08 7.43
C LYS A 23 -12.43 -15.26 8.00
N ALA A 24 -11.40 -15.24 7.13
CA ALA A 24 -10.01 -15.38 7.56
C ALA A 24 -9.57 -14.27 8.52
N VAL A 25 -9.98 -13.03 8.25
CA VAL A 25 -9.70 -11.90 9.16
C VAL A 25 -10.46 -12.07 10.48
N ALA A 26 -11.73 -12.46 10.47
CA ALA A 26 -12.52 -12.66 11.67
C ALA A 26 -11.88 -13.72 12.59
N GLU A 27 -11.42 -14.83 12.01
CA GLU A 27 -10.71 -15.89 12.75
C GLU A 27 -9.40 -15.38 13.39
N LYS A 28 -8.58 -14.65 12.64
CA LYS A 28 -7.31 -14.09 13.12
C LYS A 28 -7.48 -13.04 14.22
N GLU A 29 -8.57 -12.29 14.17
CA GLU A 29 -8.89 -11.25 15.16
C GLU A 29 -9.74 -11.76 16.32
N HIS A 30 -10.05 -13.06 16.35
CA HIS A 30 -10.90 -13.69 17.35
C HIS A 30 -12.28 -13.01 17.47
N MET A 31 -12.83 -12.59 16.32
CA MET A 31 -14.16 -11.98 16.18
C MET A 31 -15.09 -12.90 15.39
N THR A 32 -16.39 -12.68 15.54
CA THR A 32 -17.36 -13.30 14.63
C THR A 32 -17.49 -12.51 13.33
N THR A 33 -17.93 -13.19 12.27
CA THR A 33 -18.22 -12.50 10.99
C THR A 33 -19.31 -11.44 11.13
N ASP A 34 -20.27 -11.64 12.05
CA ASP A 34 -21.38 -10.71 12.33
C ASP A 34 -20.89 -9.42 13.03
N GLU A 35 -19.81 -9.49 13.81
CA GLU A 35 -19.16 -8.32 14.41
C GLU A 35 -18.29 -7.58 13.39
N LEU A 36 -17.56 -8.31 12.54
CA LEU A 36 -16.63 -7.71 11.58
C LEU A 36 -17.34 -7.09 10.38
N LEU A 37 -18.40 -7.73 9.86
CA LEU A 37 -19.13 -7.31 8.67
C LEU A 37 -19.57 -5.83 8.72
N PRO A 38 -20.23 -5.34 9.80
CA PRO A 38 -20.66 -3.94 9.88
C PRO A 38 -19.48 -2.95 9.97
N LEU A 39 -18.32 -3.37 10.50
CA LEU A 39 -17.12 -2.53 10.53
C LEU A 39 -16.57 -2.34 9.13
N VAL A 40 -16.53 -3.39 8.31
CA VAL A 40 -16.12 -3.32 6.90
C VAL A 40 -17.13 -2.54 6.07
N ALA A 41 -18.43 -2.78 6.25
CA ALA A 41 -19.52 -2.10 5.53
C ALA A 41 -19.53 -0.58 5.79
N SER A 42 -19.20 -0.16 7.03
CA SER A 42 -19.11 1.26 7.41
C SER A 42 -17.78 1.93 7.10
N GLY A 43 -16.77 1.17 6.60
CA GLY A 43 -15.45 1.67 6.30
C GLY A 43 -14.56 1.92 7.52
N LYS A 44 -14.93 1.39 8.70
CA LYS A 44 -14.10 1.42 9.92
C LYS A 44 -12.98 0.39 9.88
N VAL A 45 -13.13 -0.65 9.06
CA VAL A 45 -12.13 -1.68 8.78
C VAL A 45 -11.98 -1.83 7.27
N VAL A 46 -10.75 -1.97 6.80
CA VAL A 46 -10.42 -2.35 5.43
C VAL A 46 -9.72 -3.70 5.42
N ILE A 47 -9.94 -4.48 4.38
CA ILE A 47 -9.24 -5.75 4.12
C ILE A 47 -8.55 -5.59 2.77
N PRO A 48 -7.27 -5.21 2.74
CA PRO A 48 -6.50 -5.14 1.51
C PRO A 48 -6.27 -6.55 0.96
N ALA A 49 -6.85 -6.85 -0.19
CA ALA A 49 -6.73 -8.16 -0.81
C ALA A 49 -6.90 -8.02 -2.33
N ASN A 50 -5.80 -8.14 -3.06
CA ASN A 50 -5.85 -8.14 -4.51
C ASN A 50 -6.14 -9.56 -5.02
N LYS A 51 -7.10 -9.70 -5.92
CA LYS A 51 -7.48 -10.99 -6.53
C LYS A 51 -6.34 -11.72 -7.26
N ARG A 52 -5.29 -10.97 -7.65
CA ARG A 52 -4.11 -11.52 -8.32
C ARG A 52 -3.02 -11.95 -7.34
N HIS A 53 -3.10 -11.54 -6.08
CA HIS A 53 -2.20 -11.99 -5.01
C HIS A 53 -2.65 -13.36 -4.51
N LYS A 54 -2.10 -14.45 -5.07
CA LYS A 54 -2.62 -15.82 -4.88
C LYS A 54 -2.27 -16.46 -3.56
N CYS A 55 -1.15 -16.08 -2.96
CA CYS A 55 -0.69 -16.63 -1.68
C CYS A 55 -1.05 -15.75 -0.47
N LEU A 56 -1.83 -14.69 -0.68
CA LEU A 56 -2.21 -13.74 0.37
C LEU A 56 -2.89 -14.45 1.55
N SER A 57 -2.40 -14.17 2.75
CA SER A 57 -3.06 -14.45 4.01
C SER A 57 -3.73 -13.16 4.50
N PRO A 58 -5.04 -12.94 4.24
CA PRO A 58 -5.68 -11.65 4.42
C PRO A 58 -5.62 -11.13 5.85
N GLU A 59 -5.43 -9.82 6.00
CA GLU A 59 -5.45 -9.10 7.28
C GLU A 59 -6.43 -7.95 7.23
N GLY A 60 -7.02 -7.61 8.36
CA GLY A 60 -7.86 -6.44 8.51
C GLY A 60 -7.10 -5.29 9.16
N VAL A 61 -7.34 -4.06 8.71
CA VAL A 61 -6.77 -2.85 9.30
C VAL A 61 -7.89 -1.90 9.66
N GLY A 62 -7.98 -1.50 10.93
CA GLY A 62 -9.00 -0.56 11.37
C GLY A 62 -9.43 -0.70 12.83
N SER A 63 -10.61 -0.18 13.11
CA SER A 63 -11.15 -0.11 14.46
C SER A 63 -11.41 -1.49 15.06
N MET A 64 -11.05 -1.66 16.32
CA MET A 64 -11.24 -2.87 17.14
C MET A 64 -10.36 -4.07 16.74
N LEU A 65 -9.49 -3.92 15.76
CA LEU A 65 -8.53 -4.94 15.36
C LEU A 65 -7.17 -4.68 16.01
N ARG A 66 -6.36 -5.72 16.15
CA ARG A 66 -4.98 -5.58 16.61
C ARG A 66 -4.15 -4.74 15.61
N THR A 67 -3.13 -4.06 16.10
CA THR A 67 -2.21 -3.28 15.25
C THR A 67 -1.38 -4.23 14.38
N LYS A 68 -1.31 -3.94 13.07
CA LYS A 68 -0.52 -4.69 12.11
C LYS A 68 0.86 -4.06 11.95
N ILE A 69 1.87 -4.92 11.80
CA ILE A 69 3.24 -4.49 11.53
C ILE A 69 3.47 -4.44 10.03
N ASN A 70 3.86 -3.25 9.54
CA ASN A 70 4.27 -3.04 8.15
C ASN A 70 5.78 -2.84 8.10
N VAL A 71 6.48 -3.66 7.33
CA VAL A 71 7.94 -3.60 7.16
C VAL A 71 8.28 -2.94 5.82
N ASN A 72 9.08 -1.88 5.89
CA ASN A 72 9.57 -1.17 4.72
C ASN A 72 10.88 -1.78 4.23
N LEU A 73 10.97 -2.05 2.94
CA LEU A 73 12.17 -2.53 2.26
C LEU A 73 12.15 -2.11 0.78
N GLY A 74 13.13 -2.51 0.01
CA GLY A 74 13.17 -2.22 -1.43
C GLY A 74 14.56 -1.84 -1.91
N VAL A 75 14.78 -1.99 -3.21
CA VAL A 75 16.05 -1.66 -3.85
C VAL A 75 16.18 -0.15 -4.09
N SER A 76 17.42 0.33 -3.95
CA SER A 76 17.81 1.71 -4.19
C SER A 76 19.03 1.78 -5.12
N ARG A 77 19.49 3.00 -5.42
CA ARG A 77 20.73 3.18 -6.18
C ARG A 77 21.95 2.51 -5.53
N ASP A 78 21.97 2.48 -4.19
CA ASP A 78 23.09 1.99 -3.39
C ASP A 78 22.96 0.50 -3.03
N CYS A 79 21.76 -0.06 -3.08
CA CYS A 79 21.48 -1.47 -2.81
C CYS A 79 20.54 -2.01 -3.90
N LYS A 80 21.09 -2.80 -4.82
CA LYS A 80 20.38 -3.27 -6.04
C LYS A 80 20.09 -4.77 -6.04
N ASP A 81 20.35 -5.46 -4.94
CA ASP A 81 20.27 -6.91 -4.85
C ASP A 81 18.86 -7.35 -4.42
N TYR A 82 18.09 -7.83 -5.39
CA TYR A 82 16.73 -8.34 -5.15
C TYR A 82 16.69 -9.63 -4.32
N ASP A 83 17.74 -10.44 -4.33
CA ASP A 83 17.78 -11.66 -3.54
C ASP A 83 17.98 -11.34 -2.05
N ILE A 84 18.80 -10.35 -1.74
CA ILE A 84 18.94 -9.80 -0.38
C ILE A 84 17.61 -9.20 0.09
N GLU A 85 16.93 -8.42 -0.77
CA GLU A 85 15.62 -7.86 -0.42
C GLU A 85 14.59 -8.96 -0.17
N MET A 86 14.59 -10.04 -0.96
CA MET A 86 13.69 -11.18 -0.75
C MET A 86 13.98 -11.92 0.55
N GLN A 87 15.26 -12.05 0.95
CA GLN A 87 15.63 -12.61 2.26
C GLN A 87 15.09 -11.75 3.42
N LYS A 88 15.12 -10.43 3.29
CA LYS A 88 14.52 -9.52 4.27
C LYS A 88 13.00 -9.71 4.37
N VAL A 89 12.32 -9.88 3.23
CA VAL A 89 10.88 -10.19 3.19
C VAL A 89 10.58 -11.46 3.97
N LEU A 90 11.27 -12.55 3.67
CA LEU A 90 11.08 -13.83 4.35
C LEU A 90 11.35 -13.72 5.85
N SER A 91 12.40 -13.00 6.23
CA SER A 91 12.72 -12.76 7.64
C SER A 91 11.63 -11.94 8.35
N ALA A 92 11.11 -10.90 7.70
CA ALA A 92 10.03 -10.08 8.25
C ALA A 92 8.74 -10.89 8.45
N VAL A 93 8.35 -11.69 7.45
CA VAL A 93 7.18 -12.58 7.55
C VAL A 93 7.35 -13.61 8.65
N ASN A 94 8.53 -14.23 8.77
CA ASN A 94 8.82 -15.19 9.85
C ASN A 94 8.79 -14.56 11.23
N MET A 95 9.06 -13.26 11.36
CA MET A 95 8.91 -12.49 12.59
C MET A 95 7.48 -11.99 12.84
N GLY A 96 6.54 -12.29 11.96
CA GLY A 96 5.12 -11.97 12.11
C GLY A 96 4.69 -10.64 11.49
N ALA A 97 5.44 -10.09 10.53
CA ALA A 97 4.97 -8.93 9.77
C ALA A 97 3.74 -9.29 8.93
N GLU A 98 2.69 -8.50 9.02
CA GLU A 98 1.45 -8.68 8.29
C GLU A 98 1.40 -7.92 6.97
N ALA A 99 2.30 -6.94 6.80
CA ALA A 99 2.41 -6.16 5.57
C ALA A 99 3.87 -5.87 5.23
N ILE A 100 4.15 -5.84 3.94
CA ILE A 100 5.44 -5.46 3.37
C ILE A 100 5.21 -4.27 2.44
N MET A 101 5.95 -3.19 2.68
CA MET A 101 5.95 -2.01 1.80
C MET A 101 7.20 -2.05 0.93
N ASP A 102 7.02 -2.29 -0.36
CA ASP A 102 8.09 -2.17 -1.35
C ASP A 102 8.29 -0.70 -1.73
N LEU A 103 9.41 -0.14 -1.28
CA LEU A 103 9.86 1.22 -1.54
C LEU A 103 10.92 1.27 -2.65
N SER A 104 10.98 0.27 -3.52
CA SER A 104 11.95 0.22 -4.61
C SER A 104 11.87 1.48 -5.46
N SER A 105 13.03 2.12 -5.65
CA SER A 105 13.17 3.41 -6.35
C SER A 105 14.24 3.38 -7.44
N HIS A 106 14.73 2.19 -7.83
CA HIS A 106 15.79 2.06 -8.82
C HIS A 106 15.65 0.78 -9.65
N GLY A 107 15.96 0.89 -10.95
CA GLY A 107 15.96 -0.23 -11.88
C GLY A 107 14.53 -0.66 -12.30
N ASN A 108 14.41 -1.85 -12.90
CA ASN A 108 13.11 -2.40 -13.25
C ASN A 108 12.50 -3.09 -11.99
N THR A 109 11.55 -2.43 -11.35
CA THR A 109 10.91 -2.86 -10.09
C THR A 109 9.85 -3.93 -10.32
N GLN A 110 9.28 -4.04 -11.51
CA GLN A 110 8.14 -4.91 -11.82
C GLN A 110 8.40 -6.40 -11.53
N PRO A 111 9.54 -7.02 -11.92
CA PRO A 111 9.78 -8.44 -11.63
C PRO A 111 9.83 -8.73 -10.13
N PHE A 112 10.40 -7.82 -9.33
CA PHE A 112 10.43 -7.98 -7.88
C PHE A 112 9.03 -7.87 -7.27
N ARG A 113 8.25 -6.87 -7.70
CA ARG A 113 6.85 -6.70 -7.28
C ARG A 113 6.00 -7.93 -7.60
N GLN A 114 6.13 -8.47 -8.81
CA GLN A 114 5.45 -9.70 -9.20
C GLN A 114 5.89 -10.91 -8.37
N LYS A 115 7.17 -11.02 -8.06
CA LYS A 115 7.69 -12.07 -7.17
C LYS A 115 7.10 -11.95 -5.77
N LEU A 116 7.03 -10.74 -5.21
CA LEU A 116 6.40 -10.50 -3.90
C LEU A 116 4.94 -10.97 -3.89
N THR A 117 4.13 -10.59 -4.87
CA THR A 117 2.71 -10.97 -4.92
C THR A 117 2.47 -12.45 -5.26
N HIS A 118 3.49 -13.19 -5.66
CA HIS A 118 3.40 -14.64 -5.89
C HIS A 118 3.91 -15.49 -4.73
N GLU A 119 4.87 -14.99 -3.95
CA GLU A 119 5.59 -15.79 -2.97
C GLU A 119 5.40 -15.32 -1.51
N CYS A 120 5.02 -14.06 -1.28
CA CYS A 120 4.87 -13.50 0.05
C CYS A 120 3.41 -13.56 0.53
N PRO A 121 3.08 -14.18 1.68
CA PRO A 121 1.72 -14.25 2.18
C PRO A 121 1.26 -12.95 2.89
N ALA A 122 2.16 -12.02 3.21
CA ALA A 122 1.81 -10.74 3.80
C ALA A 122 1.23 -9.79 2.76
N MET A 123 0.40 -8.84 3.17
CA MET A 123 -0.13 -7.79 2.29
C MET A 123 1.03 -6.99 1.65
N ILE A 124 0.99 -6.79 0.35
CA ILE A 124 2.01 -6.03 -0.39
C ILE A 124 1.52 -4.63 -0.68
N GLY A 125 2.28 -3.65 -0.17
CA GLY A 125 2.09 -2.24 -0.46
C GLY A 125 3.20 -1.67 -1.33
N THR A 126 2.91 -0.63 -2.10
CA THR A 126 3.89 0.07 -2.95
C THR A 126 3.67 1.57 -2.97
N VAL A 127 4.63 2.30 -3.53
CA VAL A 127 4.58 3.76 -3.70
C VAL A 127 4.70 4.09 -5.20
N PRO A 128 3.59 4.13 -5.95
CA PRO A 128 3.62 4.27 -7.42
C PRO A 128 4.33 5.52 -7.94
N VAL A 129 4.42 6.59 -7.15
CA VAL A 129 5.13 7.81 -7.58
C VAL A 129 6.62 7.57 -7.81
N TYR A 130 7.26 6.66 -7.06
CA TYR A 130 8.67 6.33 -7.26
C TYR A 130 8.87 5.57 -8.56
N ASP A 131 7.94 4.66 -8.88
CA ASP A 131 7.98 3.87 -10.10
C ASP A 131 7.59 4.68 -11.35
N SER A 132 6.79 5.73 -11.20
CA SER A 132 6.36 6.55 -12.34
C SER A 132 7.54 7.20 -13.08
N VAL A 133 8.53 7.70 -12.36
CA VAL A 133 9.75 8.30 -12.94
C VAL A 133 10.58 7.23 -13.66
N ILE A 134 10.70 6.04 -13.06
CA ILE A 134 11.44 4.91 -13.63
C ILE A 134 10.75 4.38 -14.89
N HIS A 135 9.44 4.19 -14.83
CA HIS A 135 8.62 3.61 -15.90
C HIS A 135 8.65 4.49 -17.17
N TYR A 136 8.47 5.81 -17.00
CA TYR A 136 8.45 6.72 -18.13
C TYR A 136 9.82 7.28 -18.49
N GLN A 137 10.84 7.09 -17.66
CA GLN A 137 12.19 7.66 -17.83
C GLN A 137 12.15 9.17 -18.10
N ARG A 138 11.28 9.87 -17.37
CA ARG A 138 11.05 11.32 -17.47
C ARG A 138 11.08 11.95 -16.09
N ASP A 139 11.41 13.25 -16.04
CA ASP A 139 11.39 14.01 -14.80
C ASP A 139 9.96 14.13 -14.23
N LEU A 140 9.86 14.15 -12.91
CA LEU A 140 8.59 14.10 -12.18
C LEU A 140 7.64 15.25 -12.56
N ASP A 141 8.18 16.45 -12.84
CA ASP A 141 7.44 17.65 -13.22
C ASP A 141 6.85 17.59 -14.63
N THR A 142 7.32 16.65 -15.46
CA THR A 142 6.82 16.42 -16.83
C THR A 142 5.71 15.38 -16.89
N LEU A 143 5.46 14.65 -15.77
CA LEU A 143 4.44 13.62 -15.69
C LEU A 143 3.04 14.22 -15.52
N THR A 144 2.08 13.62 -16.20
CA THR A 144 0.67 14.01 -16.12
C THR A 144 -0.10 13.15 -15.11
N ALA A 145 -1.29 13.59 -14.71
CA ALA A 145 -2.17 12.80 -13.85
C ALA A 145 -2.49 11.42 -14.48
N LYS A 146 -2.60 11.35 -15.80
CA LYS A 146 -2.82 10.09 -16.52
C LYS A 146 -1.65 9.12 -16.33
N ASP A 147 -0.43 9.61 -16.43
CA ASP A 147 0.78 8.79 -16.27
C ASP A 147 0.81 8.14 -14.87
N PHE A 148 0.49 8.91 -13.82
CA PHE A 148 0.38 8.36 -12.46
C PHE A 148 -0.72 7.31 -12.33
N ILE A 149 -1.90 7.54 -12.90
CA ILE A 149 -3.02 6.59 -12.86
C ILE A 149 -2.66 5.30 -13.60
N ASP A 150 -1.98 5.40 -14.73
CA ASP A 150 -1.56 4.22 -15.49
C ASP A 150 -0.54 3.37 -14.71
N VAL A 151 0.40 3.99 -13.97
CA VAL A 151 1.31 3.26 -13.09
C VAL A 151 0.58 2.64 -11.89
N ILE A 152 -0.38 3.33 -11.27
CA ILE A 152 -1.22 2.73 -10.21
C ILE A 152 -1.96 1.50 -10.73
N ARG A 153 -2.51 1.56 -11.95
CA ARG A 153 -3.17 0.44 -12.60
C ARG A 153 -2.20 -0.73 -12.82
N LEU A 154 -0.98 -0.45 -13.29
CA LEU A 154 0.07 -1.45 -13.47
C LEU A 154 0.38 -2.18 -12.14
N HIS A 155 0.53 -1.45 -11.03
CA HIS A 155 0.75 -2.05 -9.72
C HIS A 155 -0.43 -2.92 -9.27
N ALA A 156 -1.66 -2.47 -9.50
CA ALA A 156 -2.85 -3.27 -9.21
C ALA A 156 -2.91 -4.54 -10.07
N GLU A 157 -2.49 -4.45 -11.33
CA GLU A 157 -2.40 -5.60 -12.24
C GLU A 157 -1.30 -6.59 -11.86
N ASP A 158 -0.22 -6.13 -11.26
CA ASP A 158 0.85 -6.97 -10.72
C ASP A 158 0.46 -7.66 -9.38
N GLY A 159 -0.71 -7.35 -8.81
CA GLY A 159 -1.25 -8.02 -7.63
C GLY A 159 -1.02 -7.28 -6.31
N VAL A 160 -0.59 -6.01 -6.34
CA VAL A 160 -0.39 -5.19 -5.12
C VAL A 160 -1.71 -4.98 -4.39
N ASP A 161 -1.71 -5.14 -3.06
CA ASP A 161 -2.92 -5.09 -2.22
C ASP A 161 -3.30 -3.67 -1.82
N PHE A 162 -2.31 -2.79 -1.63
CA PHE A 162 -2.53 -1.39 -1.29
C PHE A 162 -1.41 -0.49 -1.82
N VAL A 163 -1.68 0.80 -1.94
CA VAL A 163 -0.71 1.78 -2.41
C VAL A 163 -0.66 3.00 -1.50
N THR A 164 0.52 3.59 -1.36
CA THR A 164 0.71 4.89 -0.73
C THR A 164 0.75 5.97 -1.80
N LEU A 165 -0.16 6.93 -1.71
CA LEU A 165 -0.25 8.05 -2.65
C LEU A 165 0.05 9.37 -1.95
N HIS A 166 0.88 10.21 -2.58
CA HIS A 166 1.26 11.52 -2.08
C HIS A 166 0.22 12.59 -2.51
N CYS A 167 -0.94 12.59 -1.88
CA CYS A 167 -2.08 13.46 -2.23
C CYS A 167 -2.25 14.66 -1.30
N GLY A 168 -1.36 14.83 -0.31
CA GLY A 168 -1.48 15.92 0.70
C GLY A 168 -0.98 17.28 0.24
N ILE A 169 -0.22 17.35 -0.87
CA ILE A 169 0.30 18.61 -1.41
C ILE A 169 -0.75 19.19 -2.38
N THR A 170 -1.43 20.23 -1.94
CA THR A 170 -2.41 20.97 -2.73
C THR A 170 -1.94 22.43 -2.92
N ARG A 171 -2.54 23.15 -3.87
CA ARG A 171 -2.26 24.60 -4.04
C ARG A 171 -2.44 25.36 -2.73
N LYS A 172 -3.50 25.04 -1.96
CA LYS A 172 -3.77 25.66 -0.67
C LYS A 172 -2.66 25.36 0.37
N THR A 173 -2.13 24.15 0.40
CA THR A 173 -1.01 23.79 1.30
C THR A 173 0.28 24.48 0.89
N ILE A 174 0.54 24.63 -0.41
CA ILE A 174 1.69 25.39 -0.94
C ILE A 174 1.60 26.86 -0.51
N ASP A 175 0.44 27.50 -0.67
CA ASP A 175 0.22 28.88 -0.23
C ASP A 175 0.45 29.05 1.27
N GLN A 176 0.03 28.07 2.08
CA GLN A 176 0.27 28.06 3.53
C GLN A 176 1.76 27.90 3.86
N ILE A 177 2.49 27.07 3.11
CA ILE A 177 3.94 26.89 3.28
C ILE A 177 4.66 28.20 2.98
N HIS A 178 4.28 28.90 1.92
CA HIS A 178 4.85 30.22 1.56
C HIS A 178 4.61 31.24 2.68
N LYS A 179 3.37 31.38 3.17
CA LYS A 179 3.03 32.28 4.28
C LYS A 179 3.84 31.96 5.54
N ARG A 180 3.93 30.68 5.92
CA ARG A 180 4.74 30.25 7.08
C ARG A 180 6.24 30.48 6.88
N SER A 181 6.74 30.39 5.66
CA SER A 181 8.15 30.66 5.33
C SER A 181 8.45 32.14 5.46
N GLU A 182 7.51 33.03 5.14
CA GLU A 182 7.64 34.47 5.35
C GLU A 182 7.61 34.84 6.84
N GLU A 183 6.71 34.24 7.62
CA GLU A 183 6.64 34.43 9.09
C GLU A 183 7.90 33.87 9.80
N ARG A 184 8.51 32.77 9.30
CA ARG A 184 9.72 32.16 9.85
C ARG A 184 11.03 32.81 9.41
N ARG A 185 11.05 33.71 8.46
CA ARG A 185 12.23 34.55 8.18
C ARG A 185 12.62 35.44 9.38
N VAL A 186 11.75 35.56 10.36
CA VAL A 186 11.97 36.28 11.62
C VAL A 186 12.57 35.40 12.72
N GLY A 187 12.53 34.07 12.59
CA GLY A 187 13.08 33.12 13.58
C GLY A 187 13.92 32.02 12.91
N LYS A 188 15.25 32.11 13.05
CA LYS A 188 16.26 31.25 12.40
C LYS A 188 16.34 29.78 12.90
N GLU A 189 15.42 29.23 13.68
CA GLU A 189 15.69 28.06 14.52
C GLU A 189 15.20 26.69 14.00
N CYS A 190 14.68 26.55 12.79
CA CYS A 190 14.18 25.25 12.30
C CYS A 190 14.70 24.77 10.94
N ARG A 191 15.91 25.17 10.52
CA ARG A 191 16.51 24.65 9.27
C ARG A 191 17.41 23.40 9.43
N SER A 192 17.54 22.86 10.62
CA SER A 192 18.51 21.78 10.90
C SER A 192 17.91 20.44 11.30
N ARG A 193 16.63 20.17 11.03
CA ARG A 193 15.98 18.89 11.39
C ARG A 193 15.01 18.40 10.32
N TRP A 194 15.52 18.25 9.10
CA TRP A 194 14.94 17.32 8.10
C TRP A 194 16.06 16.85 7.18
#